data_8719f6bba464530c8f29773f78a6dd68
#
_entry.id   8719f6bba464530c8f29773f78a6dd68
#
_cell.length_a   1.000
_cell.length_b   1.000
_cell.length_c   1.000
_cell.angle_alpha   90.00
_cell.angle_beta   90.00
_cell.angle_gamma   90.00
#
_symmetry.space_group_name_H-M   'P 1'
#
loop_
_entity.id
_entity.type
_entity.pdbx_description
1 polymer ?
#
loop_
_entity_poly.entity_id
_entity_poly.type
_entity_poly.pdbx_seq_one_letter_code
_entity_poly.pdbx_strand_id
1 'polypeptide(L)'
;MMGHPGDEALMPLAKQAAEKGILMTYQNVDPGGVRAKYGGGYVGANLATQGKALAREAIRQYGFKAGDHAIVMVPLGDYARAQREDGARIIFEEHGMTVTVVDGDPKYASDPNMSIPIFSAALAANPDTKVIVHSGSDIMNVAEGIAKASGYGPNELLQIGFDTSPQIMSAFEKGYVHLTSDQQPF
;
A
#
# COMPACT_ATOMS: atom_id res chain seq x y z
N MET A 1 5.47 18.96 1.87
CA MET A 1 5.92 17.58 2.08
C MET A 1 6.10 16.99 0.69
N MET A 2 7.30 16.60 0.29
CA MET A 2 7.49 15.96 -1.02
C MET A 2 7.34 14.45 -0.84
N GLY A 3 6.53 13.82 -1.70
CA GLY A 3 6.54 12.37 -1.80
C GLY A 3 7.94 11.88 -2.20
N HIS A 4 8.24 10.61 -1.97
CA HIS A 4 9.50 10.01 -2.39
C HIS A 4 9.52 9.86 -3.93
N PRO A 5 10.45 10.54 -4.63
CA PRO A 5 10.48 10.53 -6.11
C PRO A 5 11.22 9.31 -6.68
N GLY A 6 11.55 8.32 -5.85
CA GLY A 6 12.43 7.19 -6.17
C GLY A 6 13.91 7.50 -5.89
N ASP A 7 14.68 6.43 -5.59
CA ASP A 7 16.11 6.55 -5.26
C ASP A 7 16.91 7.16 -6.42
N GLU A 8 16.59 6.81 -7.67
CA GLU A 8 17.28 7.33 -8.84
C GLU A 8 17.16 8.85 -8.97
N ALA A 9 15.99 9.40 -8.72
CA ALA A 9 15.76 10.85 -8.77
C ALA A 9 16.42 11.60 -7.60
N LEU A 10 16.51 10.96 -6.42
CA LEU A 10 17.17 11.54 -5.24
C LEU A 10 18.70 11.50 -5.31
N MET A 11 19.27 10.49 -5.96
CA MET A 11 20.71 10.22 -5.96
C MET A 11 21.56 11.44 -6.39
N PRO A 12 21.26 12.14 -7.52
CA PRO A 12 22.06 13.30 -7.93
C PRO A 12 21.92 14.49 -6.96
N LEU A 13 20.74 14.69 -6.36
CA LEU A 13 20.51 15.77 -5.40
C LEU A 13 21.22 15.51 -4.06
N ALA A 14 21.20 14.28 -3.58
CA ALA A 14 21.92 13.86 -2.38
C ALA A 14 23.43 13.98 -2.56
N LYS A 15 23.96 13.65 -3.75
CA LYS A 15 25.35 13.87 -4.10
C LYS A 15 25.73 15.35 -4.00
N GLN A 16 24.95 16.23 -4.65
CA GLN A 16 25.22 17.68 -4.61
C GLN A 16 25.15 18.25 -3.18
N ALA A 17 24.21 17.78 -2.37
CA ALA A 17 24.11 18.17 -0.97
C ALA A 17 25.35 17.74 -0.18
N ALA A 18 25.78 16.49 -0.32
CA ALA A 18 26.96 15.96 0.35
C ALA A 18 28.26 16.71 -0.05
N GLU A 19 28.44 17.01 -1.34
CA GLU A 19 29.58 17.77 -1.85
C GLU A 19 29.62 19.20 -1.30
N LYS A 20 28.49 19.77 -0.91
CA LYS A 20 28.36 21.10 -0.28
C LYS A 20 28.38 21.03 1.26
N GLY A 21 28.57 19.87 1.86
CA GLY A 21 28.52 19.69 3.30
C GLY A 21 27.12 19.85 3.91
N ILE A 22 26.05 19.75 3.10
CA ILE A 22 24.67 19.85 3.55
C ILE A 22 24.21 18.49 4.09
N LEU A 23 23.81 18.46 5.36
CA LEU A 23 23.23 17.27 5.97
C LEU A 23 21.76 17.14 5.54
N MET A 24 21.40 16.00 4.93
CA MET A 24 20.03 15.70 4.53
C MET A 24 19.33 14.84 5.58
N THR A 25 18.03 15.08 5.75
CA THR A 25 17.12 14.20 6.51
C THR A 25 15.96 13.81 5.60
N TYR A 26 15.71 12.52 5.54
CA TYR A 26 14.64 11.93 4.73
C TYR A 26 13.44 11.59 5.62
N GLN A 27 12.24 11.70 5.06
CA GLN A 27 11.00 11.42 5.80
C GLN A 27 10.03 10.60 4.95
N ASN A 28 9.13 9.89 5.62
CA ASN A 28 8.06 9.08 5.06
C ASN A 28 8.52 7.77 4.40
N VAL A 29 9.33 7.82 3.36
CA VAL A 29 9.91 6.63 2.70
C VAL A 29 11.43 6.66 2.91
N ASP A 30 12.02 5.55 3.35
CA ASP A 30 13.46 5.43 3.57
C ASP A 30 14.21 5.17 2.25
N PRO A 31 14.98 6.14 1.72
CA PRO A 31 15.82 5.92 0.55
C PRO A 31 17.14 5.25 0.97
N GLY A 32 17.06 3.98 1.40
CA GLY A 32 18.18 3.26 1.98
C GLY A 32 19.44 3.25 1.12
N GLY A 33 19.31 3.14 -0.21
CA GLY A 33 20.44 3.19 -1.15
C GLY A 33 21.10 4.57 -1.20
N VAL A 34 20.32 5.64 -1.14
CA VAL A 34 20.84 7.03 -1.11
C VAL A 34 21.56 7.29 0.22
N ARG A 35 20.96 6.90 1.33
CA ARG A 35 21.54 7.07 2.68
C ARG A 35 22.83 6.29 2.87
N ALA A 36 22.88 5.08 2.38
CA ALA A 36 24.10 4.27 2.45
C ALA A 36 25.27 4.94 1.71
N LYS A 37 25.00 5.67 0.64
CA LYS A 37 26.02 6.29 -0.20
C LYS A 37 26.40 7.70 0.21
N TYR A 38 25.44 8.52 0.64
CA TYR A 38 25.64 9.95 0.91
C TYR A 38 25.33 10.37 2.34
N GLY A 39 24.96 9.41 3.20
CA GLY A 39 24.63 9.70 4.59
C GLY A 39 23.23 10.31 4.74
N GLY A 40 22.99 10.82 5.95
CA GLY A 40 21.73 11.45 6.32
C GLY A 40 20.89 10.60 7.28
N GLY A 41 19.95 11.26 7.94
CA GLY A 41 18.98 10.64 8.86
C GLY A 41 17.68 10.24 8.14
N TYR A 42 16.94 9.32 8.75
CA TYR A 42 15.57 8.99 8.33
C TYR A 42 14.61 9.08 9.50
N VAL A 43 13.45 9.68 9.27
CA VAL A 43 12.34 9.74 10.22
C VAL A 43 11.07 9.27 9.51
N GLY A 44 10.47 8.20 9.99
CA GLY A 44 9.25 7.64 9.42
C GLY A 44 8.99 6.21 9.89
N ALA A 45 7.90 5.63 9.38
CA ALA A 45 7.54 4.25 9.67
C ALA A 45 8.49 3.25 8.98
N ASN A 46 8.69 2.09 9.60
CA ASN A 46 9.24 0.95 8.89
C ASN A 46 8.13 0.32 8.03
N LEU A 47 8.13 0.65 6.74
CA LEU A 47 7.05 0.30 5.82
C LEU A 47 6.85 -1.23 5.72
N ALA A 48 7.92 -2.00 5.62
CA ALA A 48 7.83 -3.46 5.58
C ALA A 48 7.18 -4.04 6.84
N THR A 49 7.57 -3.54 8.01
CA THR A 49 6.97 -3.97 9.29
C THR A 49 5.50 -3.58 9.38
N GLN A 50 5.15 -2.38 8.89
CA GLN A 50 3.77 -1.90 8.86
C GLN A 50 2.88 -2.81 8.01
N GLY A 51 3.32 -3.16 6.80
CA GLY A 51 2.58 -4.06 5.92
C GLY A 51 2.40 -5.46 6.52
N LYS A 52 3.47 -6.00 7.12
CA LYS A 52 3.40 -7.28 7.83
C LYS A 52 2.42 -7.24 9.00
N ALA A 53 2.37 -6.14 9.74
CA ALA A 53 1.44 -5.97 10.86
C ALA A 53 -0.01 -5.91 10.38
N LEU A 54 -0.30 -5.16 9.30
CA LEU A 54 -1.64 -5.09 8.71
C LEU A 54 -2.14 -6.49 8.31
N ALA A 55 -1.33 -7.27 7.59
CA ALA A 55 -1.73 -8.59 7.13
C ALA A 55 -1.93 -9.58 8.29
N ARG A 56 -1.06 -9.57 9.31
CA ARG A 56 -1.23 -10.40 10.51
C ARG A 56 -2.52 -10.06 11.25
N GLU A 57 -2.82 -8.77 11.39
CA GLU A 57 -4.04 -8.33 12.04
C GLU A 57 -5.29 -8.71 11.22
N ALA A 58 -5.24 -8.60 9.89
CA ALA A 58 -6.31 -9.06 9.02
C ALA A 58 -6.56 -10.57 9.16
N ILE A 59 -5.50 -11.39 9.14
CA ILE A 59 -5.60 -12.84 9.37
C ILE A 59 -6.25 -13.13 10.73
N ARG A 60 -5.79 -12.44 11.78
CA ARG A 60 -6.32 -12.62 13.14
C ARG A 60 -7.79 -12.25 13.27
N GLN A 61 -8.22 -11.13 12.66
CA GLN A 61 -9.60 -10.64 12.78
C GLN A 61 -10.58 -11.39 11.92
N TYR A 62 -10.19 -11.74 10.69
CA TYR A 62 -11.12 -12.31 9.70
C TYR A 62 -10.94 -13.83 9.53
N GLY A 63 -9.94 -14.43 10.17
CA GLY A 63 -9.76 -15.88 10.22
C GLY A 63 -9.43 -16.51 8.87
N PHE A 64 -8.67 -15.81 8.02
CA PHE A 64 -8.20 -16.36 6.74
C PHE A 64 -7.46 -17.68 6.92
N LYS A 65 -7.57 -18.56 5.93
CA LYS A 65 -7.00 -19.92 5.94
C LYS A 65 -6.04 -20.12 4.77
N ALA A 66 -5.21 -21.15 4.89
CA ALA A 66 -4.43 -21.62 3.75
C ALA A 66 -5.37 -21.98 2.58
N GLY A 67 -5.00 -21.50 1.39
CA GLY A 67 -5.80 -21.65 0.18
C GLY A 67 -6.75 -20.46 -0.10
N ASP A 68 -7.05 -19.61 0.88
CA ASP A 68 -7.78 -18.35 0.61
C ASP A 68 -7.00 -17.45 -0.34
N HIS A 69 -7.69 -16.59 -1.08
CA HIS A 69 -7.09 -15.73 -2.08
C HIS A 69 -7.12 -14.25 -1.66
N ALA A 70 -6.02 -13.56 -1.90
CA ALA A 70 -5.87 -12.11 -1.71
C ALA A 70 -5.45 -11.42 -3.01
N ILE A 71 -5.91 -10.19 -3.22
CA ILE A 71 -5.36 -9.27 -4.24
C ILE A 71 -4.60 -8.18 -3.52
N VAL A 72 -3.35 -7.95 -3.90
CA VAL A 72 -2.49 -6.91 -3.32
C VAL A 72 -2.03 -5.96 -4.41
N MET A 73 -2.33 -4.67 -4.28
CA MET A 73 -1.81 -3.66 -5.19
C MET A 73 -0.43 -3.22 -4.70
N VAL A 74 0.59 -3.43 -5.53
CA VAL A 74 1.99 -3.12 -5.22
C VAL A 74 2.53 -2.13 -6.24
N PRO A 75 3.14 -1.00 -5.84
CA PRO A 75 3.85 -0.09 -6.76
C PRO A 75 5.12 -0.75 -7.32
N LEU A 76 5.00 -1.50 -8.40
CA LEU A 76 6.08 -2.34 -8.94
C LEU A 76 7.30 -1.54 -9.45
N GLY A 77 7.14 -0.27 -9.81
CA GLY A 77 8.20 0.61 -10.28
C GLY A 77 9.02 1.28 -9.19
N ASP A 78 8.64 1.20 -7.92
CA ASP A 78 9.30 1.86 -6.79
C ASP A 78 9.47 0.92 -5.60
N TYR A 79 10.60 0.25 -5.54
CA TYR A 79 10.90 -0.72 -4.48
C TYR A 79 10.83 -0.09 -3.07
N ALA A 80 11.31 1.13 -2.88
CA ALA A 80 11.30 1.77 -1.57
C ALA A 80 9.86 2.04 -1.10
N ARG A 81 8.97 2.41 -2.01
CA ARG A 81 7.56 2.67 -1.75
C ARG A 81 6.75 1.38 -1.59
N ALA A 82 7.09 0.33 -2.34
CA ALA A 82 6.38 -0.93 -2.37
C ALA A 82 6.54 -1.81 -1.11
N GLN A 83 7.51 -1.51 -0.23
CA GLN A 83 7.84 -2.35 0.93
C GLN A 83 6.65 -2.65 1.83
N ARG A 84 5.71 -1.73 1.94
CA ARG A 84 4.52 -1.82 2.78
C ARG A 84 3.56 -2.89 2.24
N GLU A 85 3.21 -2.78 0.99
CA GLU A 85 2.32 -3.68 0.28
C GLU A 85 2.96 -5.07 0.10
N ASP A 86 4.25 -5.10 -0.22
CA ASP A 86 5.03 -6.33 -0.32
C ASP A 86 5.15 -7.05 1.03
N GLY A 87 5.27 -6.29 2.12
CA GLY A 87 5.22 -6.83 3.47
C GLY A 87 3.89 -7.54 3.78
N ALA A 88 2.77 -6.99 3.33
CA ALA A 88 1.47 -7.63 3.48
C ALA A 88 1.37 -8.90 2.62
N ARG A 89 1.81 -8.84 1.35
CA ARG A 89 1.87 -9.98 0.44
C ARG A 89 2.64 -11.15 1.05
N ILE A 90 3.85 -10.89 1.55
CA ILE A 90 4.71 -11.92 2.17
C ILE A 90 3.97 -12.64 3.31
N ILE A 91 3.29 -11.91 4.18
CA ILE A 91 2.58 -12.53 5.32
C ILE A 91 1.39 -13.38 4.86
N PHE A 92 0.64 -12.95 3.85
CA PHE A 92 -0.43 -13.77 3.30
C PHE A 92 0.12 -15.06 2.67
N GLU A 93 1.20 -14.98 1.90
CA GLU A 93 1.87 -16.15 1.31
C GLU A 93 2.45 -17.09 2.38
N GLU A 94 3.11 -16.56 3.42
CA GLU A 94 3.60 -17.33 4.57
C GLU A 94 2.46 -18.03 5.32
N HIS A 95 1.25 -17.43 5.34
CA HIS A 95 0.06 -18.06 5.92
C HIS A 95 -0.58 -19.12 5.02
N GLY A 96 -0.06 -19.30 3.82
CA GLY A 96 -0.55 -20.28 2.84
C GLY A 96 -1.67 -19.77 1.95
N MET A 97 -1.96 -18.47 1.94
CA MET A 97 -2.88 -17.85 1.00
C MET A 97 -2.25 -17.74 -0.38
N THR A 98 -3.08 -17.73 -1.41
CA THR A 98 -2.66 -17.35 -2.77
C THR A 98 -2.79 -15.85 -2.96
N VAL A 99 -1.83 -15.23 -3.64
CA VAL A 99 -1.84 -13.78 -3.84
C VAL A 99 -1.73 -13.42 -5.32
N THR A 100 -2.68 -12.63 -5.80
CA THR A 100 -2.56 -11.92 -7.08
C THR A 100 -2.05 -10.51 -6.83
N VAL A 101 -0.93 -10.16 -7.46
CA VAL A 101 -0.39 -8.81 -7.43
C VAL A 101 -0.93 -8.01 -8.60
N VAL A 102 -1.43 -6.81 -8.33
CA VAL A 102 -1.78 -5.81 -9.34
C VAL A 102 -0.86 -4.59 -9.21
N ASP A 103 -0.50 -3.97 -10.34
CA ASP A 103 0.42 -2.85 -10.33
C ASP A 103 -0.25 -1.58 -9.79
N GLY A 104 0.40 -0.95 -8.81
CA GLY A 104 0.05 0.36 -8.27
C GLY A 104 0.66 1.50 -9.07
N ASP A 105 0.26 1.65 -10.33
CA ASP A 105 0.76 2.70 -11.23
C ASP A 105 0.65 4.09 -10.58
N PRO A 106 1.72 4.90 -10.58
CA PRO A 106 1.72 6.26 -10.00
C PRO A 106 0.63 7.19 -10.52
N LYS A 107 0.08 6.95 -11.71
CA LYS A 107 -1.04 7.74 -12.27
C LYS A 107 -2.30 7.67 -11.41
N TYR A 108 -2.49 6.61 -10.64
CA TYR A 108 -3.66 6.45 -9.75
C TYR A 108 -3.65 7.47 -8.59
N ALA A 109 -2.50 8.04 -8.23
CA ALA A 109 -2.44 9.13 -7.27
C ALA A 109 -3.11 10.42 -7.81
N SER A 110 -3.11 10.61 -9.15
CA SER A 110 -3.76 11.75 -9.80
C SER A 110 -5.24 11.50 -10.08
N ASP A 111 -5.61 10.25 -10.42
CA ASP A 111 -6.99 9.83 -10.63
C ASP A 111 -7.19 8.39 -10.09
N PRO A 112 -7.59 8.25 -8.83
CA PRO A 112 -7.81 6.95 -8.20
C PRO A 112 -8.88 6.09 -8.90
N ASN A 113 -9.84 6.70 -9.61
CA ASN A 113 -10.88 5.96 -10.32
C ASN A 113 -10.32 5.05 -11.42
N MET A 114 -9.14 5.37 -11.95
CA MET A 114 -8.45 4.52 -12.93
C MET A 114 -8.07 3.14 -12.36
N SER A 115 -8.02 2.98 -11.05
CA SER A 115 -7.77 1.69 -10.39
C SER A 115 -9.00 0.79 -10.35
N ILE A 116 -10.21 1.32 -10.47
CA ILE A 116 -11.46 0.55 -10.40
C ILE A 116 -11.50 -0.58 -11.44
N PRO A 117 -11.28 -0.33 -12.74
CA PRO A 117 -11.30 -1.42 -13.73
C PRO A 117 -10.19 -2.46 -13.50
N ILE A 118 -9.06 -2.07 -12.92
CA ILE A 118 -7.95 -3.00 -12.63
C ILE A 118 -8.38 -3.99 -11.54
N PHE A 119 -8.94 -3.50 -10.43
CA PHE A 119 -9.47 -4.38 -9.39
C PHE A 119 -10.65 -5.21 -9.86
N SER A 120 -11.57 -4.62 -10.65
CA SER A 120 -12.71 -5.37 -11.19
C SER A 120 -12.27 -6.52 -12.10
N ALA A 121 -11.26 -6.29 -12.95
CA ALA A 121 -10.70 -7.35 -13.79
C ALA A 121 -10.00 -8.43 -12.93
N ALA A 122 -9.23 -8.05 -11.92
CA ALA A 122 -8.55 -8.99 -11.02
C ALA A 122 -9.56 -9.83 -10.22
N LEU A 123 -10.65 -9.23 -9.72
CA LEU A 123 -11.73 -9.92 -9.02
C LEU A 123 -12.49 -10.87 -9.94
N ALA A 124 -12.79 -10.45 -11.18
CA ALA A 124 -13.43 -11.32 -12.16
C ALA A 124 -12.57 -12.55 -12.51
N ALA A 125 -11.25 -12.39 -12.55
CA ALA A 125 -10.31 -13.49 -12.77
C ALA A 125 -10.13 -14.40 -11.53
N ASN A 126 -10.42 -13.88 -10.34
CA ASN A 126 -10.25 -14.57 -9.05
C ASN A 126 -11.52 -14.40 -8.18
N PRO A 127 -12.62 -15.09 -8.52
CA PRO A 127 -13.91 -14.89 -7.85
C PRO A 127 -13.93 -15.32 -6.38
N ASP A 128 -12.95 -16.14 -5.96
CA ASP A 128 -12.80 -16.59 -4.57
C ASP A 128 -12.01 -15.65 -3.68
N THR A 129 -11.66 -14.44 -4.19
CA THR A 129 -10.91 -13.43 -3.44
C THR A 129 -11.61 -13.08 -2.13
N LYS A 130 -10.88 -13.19 -1.01
CA LYS A 130 -11.36 -12.86 0.34
C LYS A 130 -11.02 -11.44 0.73
N VAL A 131 -9.90 -10.91 0.27
CA VAL A 131 -9.41 -9.60 0.70
C VAL A 131 -8.65 -8.88 -0.42
N ILE A 132 -8.84 -7.55 -0.46
CA ILE A 132 -8.01 -6.63 -1.27
C ILE A 132 -7.15 -5.79 -0.33
N VAL A 133 -5.87 -5.62 -0.68
CA VAL A 133 -4.96 -4.67 -0.04
C VAL A 133 -4.69 -3.52 -1.00
N HIS A 134 -5.06 -2.31 -0.58
CA HIS A 134 -4.82 -1.07 -1.32
C HIS A 134 -3.43 -0.50 -1.02
N SER A 135 -2.79 0.11 -2.02
CA SER A 135 -1.43 0.67 -1.89
C SER A 135 -1.36 2.03 -1.19
N GLY A 136 -2.47 2.58 -0.74
CA GLY A 136 -2.50 3.85 0.01
C GLY A 136 -3.86 4.49 0.01
N SER A 137 -3.96 5.63 0.69
CA SER A 137 -5.23 6.36 0.86
C SER A 137 -5.87 6.77 -0.45
N ASP A 138 -5.08 7.16 -1.45
CA ASP A 138 -5.60 7.59 -2.75
C ASP A 138 -6.49 6.51 -3.36
N ILE A 139 -5.98 5.28 -3.45
CA ILE A 139 -6.71 4.14 -4.00
C ILE A 139 -7.84 3.71 -3.07
N MET A 140 -7.60 3.68 -1.76
CA MET A 140 -8.61 3.25 -0.79
C MET A 140 -9.80 4.21 -0.70
N ASN A 141 -9.63 5.48 -1.09
CA ASN A 141 -10.72 6.45 -1.19
C ASN A 141 -11.82 6.02 -2.19
N VAL A 142 -11.51 5.17 -3.15
CA VAL A 142 -12.48 4.65 -4.14
C VAL A 142 -12.90 3.20 -3.87
N ALA A 143 -12.67 2.68 -2.66
CA ALA A 143 -13.01 1.30 -2.28
C ALA A 143 -14.49 0.96 -2.48
N GLU A 144 -15.41 1.89 -2.14
CA GLU A 144 -16.84 1.74 -2.41
C GLU A 144 -17.12 1.57 -3.91
N GLY A 145 -16.44 2.36 -4.76
CA GLY A 145 -16.54 2.27 -6.22
C GLY A 145 -16.04 0.93 -6.76
N ILE A 146 -14.91 0.42 -6.24
CA ILE A 146 -14.33 -0.87 -6.60
C ILE A 146 -15.31 -2.01 -6.25
N ALA A 147 -15.85 -2.03 -5.04
CA ALA A 147 -16.81 -3.05 -4.62
C ALA A 147 -18.05 -3.04 -5.52
N LYS A 148 -18.69 -1.89 -5.69
CA LYS A 148 -19.91 -1.74 -6.52
C LYS A 148 -19.70 -2.10 -7.98
N ALA A 149 -18.59 -1.66 -8.58
CA ALA A 149 -18.25 -1.99 -9.98
C ALA A 149 -18.01 -3.48 -10.18
N SER A 150 -17.64 -4.19 -9.12
CA SER A 150 -17.39 -5.64 -9.11
C SER A 150 -18.58 -6.45 -8.61
N GLY A 151 -19.71 -5.82 -8.32
CA GLY A 151 -20.97 -6.49 -7.92
C GLY A 151 -21.07 -6.81 -6.43
N TYR A 152 -20.18 -6.25 -5.58
CA TYR A 152 -20.20 -6.48 -4.13
C TYR A 152 -20.93 -5.37 -3.39
N GLY A 153 -21.78 -5.75 -2.44
CA GLY A 153 -22.39 -4.90 -1.46
C GLY A 153 -21.52 -4.66 -0.21
N PRO A 154 -22.06 -3.95 0.80
CA PRO A 154 -21.38 -3.74 2.07
C PRO A 154 -21.02 -5.06 2.75
N ASN A 155 -19.80 -5.17 3.26
CA ASN A 155 -19.24 -6.33 3.98
C ASN A 155 -19.17 -7.65 3.17
N GLU A 156 -19.35 -7.61 1.85
CA GLU A 156 -19.24 -8.79 0.99
C GLU A 156 -17.82 -9.02 0.46
N LEU A 157 -16.99 -7.96 0.40
CA LEU A 157 -15.60 -8.00 0.00
C LEU A 157 -14.76 -7.25 1.04
N LEU A 158 -13.80 -7.92 1.67
CA LEU A 158 -12.90 -7.27 2.62
C LEU A 158 -11.89 -6.41 1.88
N GLN A 159 -11.85 -5.12 2.21
CA GLN A 159 -10.91 -4.15 1.67
C GLN A 159 -10.12 -3.53 2.80
N ILE A 160 -8.81 -3.63 2.74
CA ILE A 160 -7.88 -3.16 3.77
C ILE A 160 -6.75 -2.35 3.13
N GLY A 161 -6.05 -1.55 3.92
CA GLY A 161 -4.95 -0.77 3.36
C GLY A 161 -4.25 0.11 4.38
N PHE A 162 -3.81 1.25 3.91
CA PHE A 162 -2.93 2.15 4.66
C PHE A 162 -3.46 3.57 4.61
N ASP A 163 -3.12 4.30 5.67
CA ASP A 163 -3.47 5.69 5.89
C ASP A 163 -4.97 5.90 6.16
N THR A 164 -5.36 7.13 6.46
CA THR A 164 -6.74 7.53 6.75
C THR A 164 -7.12 8.78 5.98
N SER A 165 -8.42 8.92 5.70
CA SER A 165 -9.00 10.13 5.12
C SER A 165 -10.49 10.18 5.49
N PRO A 166 -11.17 11.34 5.33
CA PRO A 166 -12.62 11.40 5.51
C PRO A 166 -13.39 10.41 4.63
N GLN A 167 -12.92 10.19 3.40
CA GLN A 167 -13.54 9.25 2.46
C GLN A 167 -13.38 7.80 2.92
N ILE A 168 -12.19 7.42 3.40
CA ILE A 168 -11.93 6.11 3.97
C ILE A 168 -12.81 5.87 5.20
N MET A 169 -12.91 6.85 6.11
CA MET A 169 -13.76 6.73 7.29
C MET A 169 -15.24 6.58 6.93
N SER A 170 -15.72 7.32 5.92
CA SER A 170 -17.07 7.13 5.41
C SER A 170 -17.28 5.75 4.78
N ALA A 171 -16.27 5.21 4.07
CA ALA A 171 -16.35 3.86 3.51
C ALA A 171 -16.34 2.78 4.61
N PHE A 172 -15.64 3.02 5.73
CA PHE A 172 -15.72 2.19 6.93
C PHE A 172 -17.13 2.11 7.50
N GLU A 173 -17.74 3.26 7.73
CA GLU A 173 -19.12 3.34 8.27
C GLU A 173 -20.12 2.61 7.38
N LYS A 174 -19.87 2.60 6.06
CA LYS A 174 -20.73 1.94 5.07
C LYS A 174 -20.38 0.45 4.85
N GLY A 175 -19.34 -0.09 5.46
CA GLY A 175 -18.91 -1.47 5.30
C GLY A 175 -18.17 -1.77 3.98
N TYR A 176 -17.48 -0.80 3.40
CA TYR A 176 -16.64 -0.98 2.21
C TYR A 176 -15.13 -0.95 2.49
N VAL A 177 -14.72 -0.48 3.65
CA VAL A 177 -13.35 -0.61 4.17
C VAL A 177 -13.41 -1.26 5.55
N HIS A 178 -12.45 -2.10 5.89
CA HIS A 178 -12.55 -2.97 7.06
C HIS A 178 -11.35 -2.90 8.00
N LEU A 179 -10.19 -2.50 7.49
CA LEU A 179 -8.98 -2.33 8.28
C LEU A 179 -8.03 -1.34 7.61
N THR A 180 -7.47 -0.44 8.38
CA THR A 180 -6.40 0.43 7.89
C THR A 180 -5.28 0.55 8.91
N SER A 181 -4.06 0.73 8.43
CA SER A 181 -2.88 1.04 9.25
C SER A 181 -2.43 2.47 8.96
N ASP A 182 -2.58 3.34 9.96
CA ASP A 182 -2.11 4.73 9.87
C ASP A 182 -0.62 4.82 10.24
N GLN A 183 0.12 5.65 9.51
CA GLN A 183 1.56 5.82 9.72
C GLN A 183 1.90 6.65 10.95
N GLN A 184 0.99 7.50 11.42
CA GLN A 184 1.21 8.42 12.55
C GLN A 184 2.58 9.12 12.46
N PRO A 185 2.78 10.05 11.51
CA PRO A 185 4.11 10.62 11.21
C PRO A 185 4.66 11.59 12.25
N PHE A 186 4.09 11.68 13.43
CA PHE A 186 4.49 12.52 14.58
C PHE A 186 4.57 11.73 15.87
#